data_afc1b4f885bb9caa32839b6054c392c2
#
_entry.id   afc1b4f885bb9caa32839b6054c392c2
#
_cell.length_a   1.000
_cell.length_b   1.000
_cell.length_c   1.000
_cell.angle_alpha   90.00
_cell.angle_beta   90.00
_cell.angle_gamma   90.00
#
_symmetry.space_group_name_H-M   'P 1'
#
loop_
_entity.id
_entity.type
_entity.pdbx_description
1 polymer ?
#
loop_
_entity_poly.entity_id
_entity_poly.type
_entity_poly.pdbx_seq_one_letter_code
_entity_poly.pdbx_strand_id
1 'polypeptide(L)'
;MLGAGFSVGFAAIGAAIGEGYAAGRANEVLSYRPRLAGEILKTMLVGQAVAETAGIFGLVIAMLLLFGPSSGKPLLTAWAYLGAGLSMGLSAIGCGVGSGLPAGGACMGIGRQPAVAGPITTLMLIGAGVSQSTAIYGFLIALLLLFKQLPEAMTFPGLCGLLGAGLAMGFGAIGPGIGEGIAAENAVYQIARNPENTALMTRTMLVGQAVAESTGIYSLVVALLLIFLK
;
A
#
# COMPACT_ATOMS: atom_id res chain seq x y z
N MET A 1 -16.98 12.05 9.99
CA MET A 1 -15.77 12.61 10.66
C MET A 1 -14.76 11.50 11.04
N LEU A 2 -15.13 10.50 11.90
CA LEU A 2 -14.18 9.44 12.32
C LEU A 2 -13.60 8.65 11.14
N GLY A 3 -14.41 8.27 10.14
CA GLY A 3 -13.91 7.57 8.95
C GLY A 3 -12.84 8.36 8.18
N ALA A 4 -13.00 9.68 8.06
CA ALA A 4 -12.00 10.53 7.42
C ALA A 4 -10.69 10.57 8.23
N GLY A 5 -10.79 10.68 9.56
CA GLY A 5 -9.62 10.62 10.45
C GLY A 5 -8.87 9.29 10.33
N PHE A 6 -9.58 8.16 10.31
CA PHE A 6 -8.96 6.84 10.13
C PHE A 6 -8.34 6.67 8.76
N SER A 7 -9.00 7.15 7.69
CA SER A 7 -8.47 7.04 6.34
C SER A 7 -7.11 7.72 6.21
N VAL A 8 -7.00 9.01 6.56
CA VAL A 8 -5.74 9.74 6.40
C VAL A 8 -4.72 9.39 7.49
N GLY A 9 -5.17 9.16 8.73
CA GLY A 9 -4.27 8.88 9.85
C GLY A 9 -3.50 7.56 9.66
N PHE A 10 -4.20 6.48 9.32
CA PHE A 10 -3.54 5.21 9.07
C PHE A 10 -2.72 5.21 7.76
N ALA A 11 -3.20 5.88 6.72
CA ALA A 11 -2.45 6.00 5.48
C ALA A 11 -1.12 6.75 5.67
N ALA A 12 -1.12 7.82 6.47
CA ALA A 12 0.09 8.55 6.81
C ALA A 12 1.10 7.69 7.60
N ILE A 13 0.64 6.79 8.48
CA ILE A 13 1.52 5.86 9.19
C ILE A 13 2.28 4.96 8.19
N GLY A 14 1.57 4.36 7.24
CA GLY A 14 2.18 3.46 6.26
C GLY A 14 3.18 4.17 5.36
N ALA A 15 2.79 5.30 4.77
CA ALA A 15 3.65 6.10 3.90
C ALA A 15 4.92 6.55 4.64
N ALA A 16 4.77 7.15 5.83
CA ALA A 16 5.91 7.67 6.60
C ALA A 16 6.91 6.59 7.02
N ILE A 17 6.43 5.37 7.36
CA ILE A 17 7.33 4.24 7.69
C ILE A 17 8.11 3.81 6.45
N GLY A 18 7.44 3.67 5.28
CA GLY A 18 8.11 3.30 4.03
C GLY A 18 9.14 4.32 3.58
N GLU A 19 8.79 5.60 3.62
CA GLU A 19 9.68 6.72 3.29
C GLU A 19 10.87 6.81 4.24
N GLY A 20 10.60 6.69 5.55
CA GLY A 20 11.63 6.69 6.58
C GLY A 20 12.62 5.54 6.43
N TYR A 21 12.12 4.35 6.07
CA TYR A 21 12.97 3.19 5.79
C TYR A 21 13.89 3.44 4.60
N ALA A 22 13.37 3.93 3.47
CA ALA A 22 14.16 4.26 2.29
C ALA A 22 15.24 5.31 2.61
N ALA A 23 14.89 6.36 3.36
CA ALA A 23 15.82 7.40 3.80
C ALA A 23 16.91 6.85 4.75
N GLY A 24 16.55 5.97 5.67
CA GLY A 24 17.49 5.31 6.57
C GLY A 24 18.55 4.53 5.80
N ARG A 25 18.12 3.71 4.82
CA ARG A 25 19.03 2.94 3.97
C ARG A 25 19.90 3.81 3.06
N ALA A 26 19.35 4.90 2.53
CA ALA A 26 20.11 5.87 1.77
C ALA A 26 21.24 6.51 2.61
N ASN A 27 20.92 6.95 3.84
CA ASN A 27 21.90 7.51 4.76
C ASN A 27 23.00 6.50 5.14
N GLU A 28 22.64 5.23 5.35
CA GLU A 28 23.59 4.16 5.59
C GLU A 28 24.60 4.07 4.44
N VAL A 29 24.15 4.06 3.20
CA VAL A 29 25.03 4.00 2.03
C VAL A 29 25.89 5.25 1.91
N LEU A 30 25.34 6.44 2.10
CA LEU A 30 26.05 7.70 1.98
C LEU A 30 27.11 7.88 3.05
N SER A 31 26.99 7.23 4.20
CA SER A 31 28.01 7.26 5.26
C SER A 31 29.35 6.68 4.82
N TYR A 32 29.34 5.69 3.92
CA TYR A 32 30.57 5.05 3.41
C TYR A 32 30.80 5.26 1.90
N ARG A 33 29.81 5.76 1.16
CA ARG A 33 29.90 6.05 -0.28
C ARG A 33 29.36 7.44 -0.65
N PRO A 34 29.89 8.55 -0.10
CA PRO A 34 29.34 9.90 -0.33
C PRO A 34 29.38 10.34 -1.79
N ARG A 35 30.30 9.77 -2.60
CA ARG A 35 30.41 10.07 -4.04
C ARG A 35 29.18 9.63 -4.84
N LEU A 36 28.33 8.75 -4.31
CA LEU A 36 27.12 8.28 -4.96
C LEU A 36 25.89 9.11 -4.59
N ALA A 37 26.06 10.27 -3.93
CA ALA A 37 24.95 11.07 -3.40
C ALA A 37 23.86 11.35 -4.45
N GLY A 38 24.22 11.71 -5.68
CA GLY A 38 23.26 12.00 -6.74
C GLY A 38 22.35 10.81 -7.09
N GLU A 39 22.93 9.63 -7.29
CA GLU A 39 22.16 8.41 -7.62
C GLU A 39 21.35 7.90 -6.44
N ILE A 40 21.91 7.90 -5.24
CA ILE A 40 21.23 7.42 -4.03
C ILE A 40 20.05 8.33 -3.68
N LEU A 41 20.23 9.67 -3.68
CA LEU A 41 19.15 10.61 -3.42
C LEU A 41 18.04 10.50 -4.47
N LYS A 42 18.37 10.39 -5.75
CA LYS A 42 17.40 10.19 -6.81
C LYS A 42 16.59 8.91 -6.60
N THR A 43 17.26 7.78 -6.33
CA THR A 43 16.61 6.49 -6.11
C THR A 43 15.71 6.51 -4.87
N MET A 44 16.20 7.10 -3.78
CA MET A 44 15.44 7.29 -2.55
C MET A 44 14.16 8.10 -2.80
N LEU A 45 14.29 9.29 -3.43
CA LEU A 45 13.14 10.18 -3.68
C LEU A 45 12.11 9.55 -4.61
N VAL A 46 12.54 8.82 -5.66
CA VAL A 46 11.62 8.09 -6.54
C VAL A 46 10.87 7.01 -5.77
N GLY A 47 11.55 6.25 -4.91
CA GLY A 47 10.90 5.23 -4.10
C GLY A 47 9.95 5.81 -3.05
N GLN A 48 10.33 6.92 -2.41
CA GLN A 48 9.46 7.65 -1.46
C GLN A 48 8.20 8.17 -2.15
N ALA A 49 8.32 8.75 -3.35
CA ALA A 49 7.16 9.21 -4.11
C ALA A 49 6.17 8.07 -4.45
N VAL A 50 6.66 6.84 -4.67
CA VAL A 50 5.78 5.67 -4.83
C VAL A 50 5.12 5.30 -3.49
N ALA A 51 5.84 5.30 -2.38
CA ALA A 51 5.28 4.98 -1.07
C ALA A 51 4.21 6.00 -0.62
N GLU A 52 4.41 7.28 -0.96
CA GLU A 52 3.49 8.38 -0.64
C GLU A 52 2.11 8.23 -1.32
N THR A 53 2.03 7.53 -2.46
CA THR A 53 0.74 7.37 -3.18
C THR A 53 -0.33 6.73 -2.31
N ALA A 54 0.03 5.84 -1.39
CA ALA A 54 -0.90 5.25 -0.42
C ALA A 54 -1.49 6.32 0.52
N GLY A 55 -0.67 7.29 0.95
CA GLY A 55 -1.09 8.46 1.73
C GLY A 55 -2.08 9.34 0.96
N ILE A 56 -1.79 9.57 -0.34
CA ILE A 56 -2.66 10.34 -1.23
C ILE A 56 -4.04 9.66 -1.38
N PHE A 57 -4.11 8.34 -1.57
CA PHE A 57 -5.38 7.63 -1.61
C PHE A 57 -6.17 7.77 -0.31
N GLY A 58 -5.48 7.71 0.84
CA GLY A 58 -6.09 7.96 2.15
C GLY A 58 -6.67 9.37 2.27
N LEU A 59 -5.93 10.39 1.78
CA LEU A 59 -6.40 11.76 1.72
C LEU A 59 -7.62 11.92 0.81
N VAL A 60 -7.63 11.31 -0.38
CA VAL A 60 -8.76 11.37 -1.31
C VAL A 60 -10.04 10.82 -0.66
N ILE A 61 -9.98 9.65 -0.02
CA ILE A 61 -11.14 9.09 0.69
C ILE A 61 -11.55 9.99 1.85
N ALA A 62 -10.61 10.54 2.60
CA ALA A 62 -10.92 11.47 3.69
C ALA A 62 -11.67 12.73 3.18
N MET A 63 -11.23 13.30 2.06
CA MET A 63 -11.89 14.45 1.44
C MET A 63 -13.30 14.11 0.93
N LEU A 64 -13.48 12.94 0.31
CA LEU A 64 -14.80 12.45 -0.11
C LEU A 64 -15.73 12.24 1.09
N LEU A 65 -15.21 11.76 2.22
CA LEU A 65 -15.98 11.57 3.45
C LEU A 65 -16.37 12.89 4.13
N LEU A 66 -15.56 13.95 3.98
CA LEU A 66 -15.80 15.25 4.58
C LEU A 66 -16.73 16.13 3.75
N PHE A 67 -16.58 16.10 2.44
CA PHE A 67 -17.25 17.01 1.52
C PHE A 67 -18.27 16.32 0.59
N GLY A 68 -18.34 14.99 0.63
CA GLY A 68 -19.28 14.21 -0.16
C GLY A 68 -20.74 14.39 0.29
N PRO A 69 -21.70 14.10 -0.58
CA PRO A 69 -23.11 14.25 -0.27
C PRO A 69 -23.55 13.26 0.82
N SER A 70 -24.14 13.78 1.90
CA SER A 70 -24.78 12.93 2.91
C SER A 70 -26.11 12.40 2.38
N SER A 71 -26.34 11.10 2.55
CA SER A 71 -27.55 10.42 2.01
C SER A 71 -28.85 10.72 2.76
N GLY A 72 -28.84 11.58 3.75
CA GLY A 72 -30.00 11.83 4.60
C GLY A 72 -30.38 10.67 5.57
N LYS A 73 -29.57 9.61 5.60
CA LYS A 73 -29.73 8.42 6.46
C LYS A 73 -28.57 8.33 7.46
N PRO A 74 -28.61 9.10 8.55
CA PRO A 74 -27.39 9.38 9.34
C PRO A 74 -26.75 8.11 9.94
N LEU A 75 -27.54 7.15 10.41
CA LEU A 75 -27.00 5.94 11.02
C LEU A 75 -26.36 4.99 9.99
N LEU A 76 -27.07 4.70 8.88
CA LEU A 76 -26.58 3.83 7.82
C LEU A 76 -25.30 4.39 7.18
N THR A 77 -25.33 5.70 6.88
CA THR A 77 -24.19 6.41 6.31
C THR A 77 -23.00 6.43 7.26
N ALA A 78 -23.22 6.56 8.57
CA ALA A 78 -22.15 6.55 9.55
C ALA A 78 -21.37 5.23 9.56
N TRP A 79 -22.06 4.08 9.52
CA TRP A 79 -21.41 2.75 9.46
C TRP A 79 -20.67 2.52 8.15
N ALA A 80 -21.26 2.90 7.01
CA ALA A 80 -20.61 2.81 5.71
C ALA A 80 -19.36 3.69 5.64
N TYR A 81 -19.44 4.93 6.11
CA TYR A 81 -18.34 5.88 6.11
C TYR A 81 -17.20 5.49 7.04
N LEU A 82 -17.53 4.88 8.19
CA LEU A 82 -16.53 4.33 9.08
C LEU A 82 -15.81 3.14 8.43
N GLY A 83 -16.57 2.22 7.82
CA GLY A 83 -16.01 1.09 7.06
C GLY A 83 -15.12 1.54 5.90
N ALA A 84 -15.54 2.56 5.16
CA ALA A 84 -14.76 3.13 4.05
C ALA A 84 -13.41 3.70 4.53
N GLY A 85 -13.43 4.48 5.61
CA GLY A 85 -12.22 5.04 6.19
C GLY A 85 -11.25 3.99 6.72
N LEU A 86 -11.76 2.94 7.36
CA LEU A 86 -10.96 1.82 7.86
C LEU A 86 -10.39 0.98 6.71
N SER A 87 -11.20 0.71 5.67
CA SER A 87 -10.74 -0.03 4.50
C SER A 87 -9.53 0.64 3.87
N MET A 88 -9.64 1.93 3.55
CA MET A 88 -8.56 2.67 2.89
C MET A 88 -7.37 2.85 3.81
N GLY A 89 -7.60 3.33 5.04
CA GLY A 89 -6.52 3.66 5.95
C GLY A 89 -5.64 2.46 6.31
N LEU A 90 -6.26 1.33 6.70
CA LEU A 90 -5.52 0.13 7.06
C LEU A 90 -4.81 -0.51 5.85
N SER A 91 -5.46 -0.55 4.68
CA SER A 91 -4.82 -1.05 3.44
C SER A 91 -3.60 -0.20 3.06
N ALA A 92 -3.66 1.10 3.27
CA ALA A 92 -2.56 2.01 3.00
C ALA A 92 -1.35 1.77 3.91
N ILE A 93 -1.53 1.21 5.13
CA ILE A 93 -0.39 0.84 5.98
C ILE A 93 0.47 -0.21 5.28
N GLY A 94 -0.15 -1.31 4.81
CA GLY A 94 0.57 -2.39 4.13
C GLY A 94 1.26 -1.92 2.86
N CYS A 95 0.52 -1.18 2.05
CA CYS A 95 1.01 -0.62 0.79
C CYS A 95 2.16 0.37 0.97
N GLY A 96 2.01 1.35 1.86
CA GLY A 96 3.03 2.38 2.08
C GLY A 96 4.35 1.80 2.59
N VAL A 97 4.28 0.91 3.59
CA VAL A 97 5.46 0.16 4.07
C VAL A 97 6.04 -0.69 2.94
N GLY A 98 5.19 -1.50 2.27
CA GLY A 98 5.63 -2.43 1.23
C GLY A 98 6.27 -1.75 0.03
N SER A 99 5.80 -0.56 -0.37
CA SER A 99 6.38 0.19 -1.48
C SER A 99 7.71 0.87 -1.12
N GLY A 100 7.91 1.22 0.15
CA GLY A 100 9.16 1.83 0.61
C GLY A 100 10.33 0.84 0.73
N LEU A 101 10.05 -0.44 1.02
CA LEU A 101 11.08 -1.47 1.21
C LEU A 101 11.99 -1.65 -0.02
N PRO A 102 11.47 -1.80 -1.25
CA PRO A 102 12.31 -1.93 -2.45
C PRO A 102 13.23 -0.72 -2.68
N ALA A 103 12.81 0.48 -2.28
CA ALA A 103 13.64 1.68 -2.37
C ALA A 103 14.86 1.60 -1.46
N GLY A 104 14.68 1.10 -0.24
CA GLY A 104 15.79 0.81 0.66
C GLY A 104 16.76 -0.22 0.08
N GLY A 105 16.23 -1.33 -0.44
CA GLY A 105 17.01 -2.37 -1.13
C GLY A 105 17.77 -1.83 -2.33
N ALA A 106 17.15 -0.93 -3.11
CA ALA A 106 17.77 -0.28 -4.26
C ALA A 106 18.94 0.62 -3.86
N CYS A 107 18.77 1.47 -2.84
CA CYS A 107 19.85 2.30 -2.31
C CYS A 107 21.05 1.44 -1.88
N MET A 108 20.80 0.37 -1.11
CA MET A 108 21.84 -0.56 -0.68
C MET A 108 22.52 -1.28 -1.85
N GLY A 109 21.74 -1.70 -2.85
CA GLY A 109 22.24 -2.37 -4.06
C GLY A 109 23.12 -1.45 -4.90
N ILE A 110 22.68 -0.22 -5.18
CA ILE A 110 23.44 0.79 -5.93
C ILE A 110 24.72 1.16 -5.16
N GLY A 111 24.61 1.30 -3.83
CA GLY A 111 25.77 1.51 -2.98
C GLY A 111 26.81 0.41 -3.10
N ARG A 112 26.40 -0.84 -3.33
CA ARG A 112 27.28 -1.97 -3.53
C ARG A 112 27.88 -2.01 -4.94
N GLN A 113 27.04 -1.87 -5.98
CA GLN A 113 27.44 -1.97 -7.39
C GLN A 113 26.76 -0.90 -8.25
N PRO A 114 27.33 0.30 -8.34
CA PRO A 114 26.73 1.42 -9.08
C PRO A 114 26.55 1.15 -10.59
N ALA A 115 27.35 0.27 -11.17
CA ALA A 115 27.29 -0.04 -12.60
C ALA A 115 25.94 -0.66 -13.03
N VAL A 116 25.18 -1.24 -12.09
CA VAL A 116 23.86 -1.85 -12.33
C VAL A 116 22.69 -1.04 -11.75
N ALA A 117 22.89 0.26 -11.53
CA ALA A 117 21.85 1.13 -10.98
C ALA A 117 20.55 1.12 -11.81
N GLY A 118 20.64 1.10 -13.14
CA GLY A 118 19.49 1.06 -14.04
C GLY A 118 18.58 -0.17 -13.79
N PRO A 119 19.08 -1.39 -13.95
CA PRO A 119 18.32 -2.61 -13.62
C PRO A 119 17.76 -2.64 -12.21
N ILE A 120 18.51 -2.18 -11.20
CA ILE A 120 18.08 -2.09 -9.81
C ILE A 120 16.88 -1.16 -9.68
N THR A 121 16.96 0.05 -10.23
CA THR A 121 15.87 1.04 -10.17
C THR A 121 14.63 0.54 -10.91
N THR A 122 14.80 -0.11 -12.06
CA THR A 122 13.68 -0.68 -12.80
C THR A 122 12.96 -1.75 -11.97
N LEU A 123 13.69 -2.68 -11.37
CA LEU A 123 13.09 -3.74 -10.57
C LEU A 123 12.47 -3.19 -9.28
N MET A 124 13.07 -2.16 -8.68
CA MET A 124 12.50 -1.42 -7.54
C MET A 124 11.11 -0.88 -7.88
N LEU A 125 10.98 -0.22 -9.03
CA LEU A 125 9.69 0.35 -9.47
C LEU A 125 8.65 -0.73 -9.76
N ILE A 126 9.04 -1.83 -10.39
CA ILE A 126 8.13 -2.96 -10.64
C ILE A 126 7.66 -3.54 -9.29
N GLY A 127 8.59 -3.84 -8.39
CA GLY A 127 8.25 -4.42 -7.09
C GLY A 127 7.42 -3.52 -6.20
N ALA A 128 7.74 -2.23 -6.14
CA ALA A 128 6.94 -1.24 -5.42
C ALA A 128 5.55 -1.06 -6.05
N GLY A 129 5.46 -1.09 -7.39
CA GLY A 129 4.20 -0.98 -8.11
C GLY A 129 3.23 -2.14 -7.82
N VAL A 130 3.74 -3.37 -7.69
CA VAL A 130 2.91 -4.52 -7.30
C VAL A 130 2.34 -4.31 -5.89
N SER A 131 3.14 -3.85 -4.93
CA SER A 131 2.67 -3.59 -3.56
C SER A 131 1.56 -2.51 -3.48
N GLN A 132 1.36 -1.70 -4.54
CA GLN A 132 0.25 -0.75 -4.61
C GLN A 132 -1.12 -1.40 -4.82
N SER A 133 -1.18 -2.65 -5.32
CA SER A 133 -2.45 -3.36 -5.56
C SER A 133 -3.30 -3.46 -4.31
N THR A 134 -2.69 -3.68 -3.15
CA THR A 134 -3.38 -3.80 -1.85
C THR A 134 -4.09 -2.50 -1.44
N ALA A 135 -3.49 -1.33 -1.71
CA ALA A 135 -4.14 -0.04 -1.49
C ALA A 135 -5.29 0.19 -2.49
N ILE A 136 -5.12 -0.26 -3.74
CA ILE A 136 -6.18 -0.16 -4.75
C ILE A 136 -7.41 -0.97 -4.34
N TYR A 137 -7.23 -2.17 -3.77
CA TYR A 137 -8.34 -2.96 -3.24
C TYR A 137 -9.04 -2.26 -2.07
N GLY A 138 -8.27 -1.69 -1.13
CA GLY A 138 -8.81 -0.89 -0.03
C GLY A 138 -9.58 0.34 -0.51
N PHE A 139 -9.05 1.02 -1.53
CA PHE A 139 -9.69 2.17 -2.17
C PHE A 139 -11.00 1.77 -2.88
N LEU A 140 -11.01 0.64 -3.60
CA LEU A 140 -12.20 0.10 -4.24
C LEU A 140 -13.32 -0.17 -3.22
N ILE A 141 -13.02 -0.87 -2.12
CA ILE A 141 -14.01 -1.15 -1.08
C ILE A 141 -14.48 0.15 -0.42
N ALA A 142 -13.59 1.11 -0.19
CA ALA A 142 -13.95 2.41 0.36
C ALA A 142 -14.93 3.17 -0.57
N LEU A 143 -14.68 3.20 -1.87
CA LEU A 143 -15.58 3.81 -2.85
C LEU A 143 -16.93 3.10 -2.92
N LEU A 144 -16.94 1.76 -2.91
CA LEU A 144 -18.19 1.00 -2.89
C LEU A 144 -19.03 1.33 -1.65
N LEU A 145 -18.41 1.43 -0.47
CA LEU A 145 -19.11 1.80 0.76
C LEU A 145 -19.60 3.26 0.76
N LEU A 146 -18.87 4.16 0.09
CA LEU A 146 -19.24 5.57 -0.05
C LEU A 146 -20.43 5.78 -0.98
N PHE A 147 -20.41 5.11 -2.14
CA PHE A 147 -21.37 5.40 -3.23
C PHE A 147 -22.49 4.38 -3.34
N LYS A 148 -22.46 3.29 -2.57
CA LYS A 148 -23.57 2.32 -2.56
C LYS A 148 -24.85 3.00 -2.12
N GLN A 149 -25.91 2.80 -2.90
CA GLN A 149 -27.24 3.17 -2.49
C GLN A 149 -27.68 2.25 -1.33
N LEU A 150 -27.82 2.84 -0.14
CA LEU A 150 -28.26 2.12 1.05
C LEU A 150 -29.79 2.01 1.06
N PRO A 151 -30.38 0.85 1.41
CA PRO A 151 -31.84 0.70 1.53
C PRO A 151 -32.41 1.63 2.59
N GLU A 152 -33.73 1.82 2.64
CA GLU A 152 -34.36 2.71 3.62
C GLU A 152 -34.18 2.24 5.05
N ALA A 153 -34.15 0.95 5.25
CA ALA A 153 -33.84 0.32 6.54
C ALA A 153 -32.92 -0.88 6.34
N MET A 154 -31.95 -1.02 7.22
CA MET A 154 -31.10 -2.21 7.32
C MET A 154 -31.25 -2.82 8.71
N THR A 155 -31.14 -4.14 8.78
CA THR A 155 -31.03 -4.85 10.04
C THR A 155 -29.68 -4.57 10.70
N PHE A 156 -29.58 -4.75 12.01
CA PHE A 156 -28.32 -4.60 12.72
C PHE A 156 -27.18 -5.45 12.13
N PRO A 157 -27.39 -6.73 11.75
CA PRO A 157 -26.38 -7.51 11.03
C PRO A 157 -25.91 -6.86 9.70
N GLY A 158 -26.82 -6.22 8.96
CA GLY A 158 -26.46 -5.51 7.73
C GLY A 158 -25.54 -4.32 7.99
N LEU A 159 -25.80 -3.54 9.06
CA LEU A 159 -24.92 -2.46 9.49
C LEU A 159 -23.53 -2.96 9.87
N CYS A 160 -23.45 -4.06 10.63
CA CYS A 160 -22.20 -4.73 10.98
C CYS A 160 -21.46 -5.21 9.72
N GLY A 161 -22.18 -5.64 8.67
CA GLY A 161 -21.62 -6.05 7.40
C GLY A 161 -20.86 -4.92 6.69
N LEU A 162 -21.38 -3.67 6.73
CA LEU A 162 -20.70 -2.52 6.14
C LEU A 162 -19.36 -2.21 6.82
N LEU A 163 -19.35 -2.25 8.17
CA LEU A 163 -18.12 -2.10 8.93
C LEU A 163 -17.18 -3.30 8.75
N GLY A 164 -17.74 -4.52 8.79
CA GLY A 164 -17.02 -5.77 8.60
C GLY A 164 -16.29 -5.82 7.24
N ALA A 165 -16.90 -5.30 6.18
CA ALA A 165 -16.29 -5.21 4.87
C ALA A 165 -15.04 -4.31 4.89
N GLY A 166 -15.15 -3.15 5.56
CA GLY A 166 -14.02 -2.24 5.74
C GLY A 166 -12.87 -2.87 6.53
N LEU A 167 -13.20 -3.58 7.62
CA LEU A 167 -12.20 -4.27 8.45
C LEU A 167 -11.57 -5.47 7.73
N ALA A 168 -12.38 -6.28 7.01
CA ALA A 168 -11.89 -7.44 6.26
C ALA A 168 -10.85 -7.02 5.22
N MET A 169 -11.16 -6.00 4.41
CA MET A 169 -10.23 -5.50 3.40
C MET A 169 -9.04 -4.79 4.05
N GLY A 170 -9.31 -3.92 5.03
CA GLY A 170 -8.28 -3.10 5.66
C GLY A 170 -7.19 -3.94 6.33
N PHE A 171 -7.55 -4.83 7.25
CA PHE A 171 -6.58 -5.71 7.90
C PHE A 171 -5.99 -6.74 6.93
N GLY A 172 -6.81 -7.27 6.03
CA GLY A 172 -6.38 -8.27 5.06
C GLY A 172 -5.38 -7.78 4.02
N ALA A 173 -5.24 -6.47 3.85
CA ALA A 173 -4.27 -5.85 2.94
C ALA A 173 -2.89 -5.59 3.58
N ILE A 174 -2.81 -5.51 4.91
CA ILE A 174 -1.56 -5.15 5.60
C ILE A 174 -0.47 -6.19 5.33
N GLY A 175 -0.79 -7.47 5.55
CA GLY A 175 0.17 -8.57 5.37
C GLY A 175 0.70 -8.70 3.94
N PRO A 176 -0.19 -8.82 2.94
CA PRO A 176 0.20 -8.89 1.54
C PRO A 176 1.09 -7.74 1.10
N GLY A 177 0.69 -6.49 1.35
CA GLY A 177 1.47 -5.32 0.95
C GLY A 177 2.90 -5.33 1.51
N ILE A 178 3.07 -5.64 2.80
CA ILE A 178 4.40 -5.77 3.41
C ILE A 178 5.15 -6.97 2.82
N GLY A 179 4.49 -8.13 2.65
CA GLY A 179 5.09 -9.35 2.10
C GLY A 179 5.64 -9.16 0.69
N GLU A 180 4.87 -8.47 -0.16
CA GLU A 180 5.28 -8.08 -1.52
C GLU A 180 6.50 -7.16 -1.49
N GLY A 181 6.51 -6.18 -0.58
CA GLY A 181 7.63 -5.27 -0.38
C GLY A 181 8.91 -5.99 0.04
N ILE A 182 8.83 -6.96 0.96
CA ILE A 182 9.96 -7.78 1.41
C ILE A 182 10.52 -8.60 0.25
N ALA A 183 9.65 -9.21 -0.57
CA ALA A 183 10.08 -9.97 -1.74
C ALA A 183 10.84 -9.07 -2.73
N ALA A 184 10.31 -7.87 -2.97
CA ALA A 184 10.91 -6.90 -3.88
C ALA A 184 12.23 -6.33 -3.35
N GLU A 185 12.31 -5.94 -2.08
CA GLU A 185 13.54 -5.44 -1.45
C GLU A 185 14.70 -6.43 -1.63
N ASN A 186 14.45 -7.69 -1.29
CA ASN A 186 15.47 -8.73 -1.36
C ASN A 186 15.90 -8.97 -2.82
N ALA A 187 14.97 -9.08 -3.76
CA ALA A 187 15.31 -9.28 -5.17
C ALA A 187 16.15 -8.13 -5.71
N VAL A 188 15.74 -6.89 -5.47
CA VAL A 188 16.43 -5.67 -5.89
C VAL A 188 17.85 -5.60 -5.33
N TYR A 189 18.03 -5.90 -4.04
CA TYR A 189 19.35 -5.90 -3.42
C TYR A 189 20.26 -7.01 -3.97
N GLN A 190 19.71 -8.20 -4.28
CA GLN A 190 20.51 -9.31 -4.77
C GLN A 190 21.01 -9.14 -6.21
N ILE A 191 20.36 -8.30 -7.03
CA ILE A 191 20.90 -7.95 -8.37
C ILE A 191 22.31 -7.36 -8.25
N ALA A 192 22.57 -6.55 -7.21
CA ALA A 192 23.89 -6.00 -6.98
C ALA A 192 24.97 -7.06 -6.68
N ARG A 193 24.57 -8.25 -6.24
CA ARG A 193 25.49 -9.36 -6.00
C ARG A 193 25.75 -10.19 -7.24
N ASN A 194 24.69 -10.44 -8.02
CA ASN A 194 24.72 -11.30 -9.19
C ASN A 194 23.91 -10.69 -10.33
N PRO A 195 24.42 -9.68 -11.04
CA PRO A 195 23.69 -9.00 -12.12
C PRO A 195 23.25 -9.93 -13.25
N GLU A 196 24.02 -11.00 -13.51
CA GLU A 196 23.72 -11.99 -14.53
C GLU A 196 22.39 -12.72 -14.25
N ASN A 197 21.99 -12.81 -13.00
CA ASN A 197 20.76 -13.46 -12.57
C ASN A 197 19.54 -12.52 -12.43
N THR A 198 19.60 -11.31 -13.01
CA THR A 198 18.51 -10.33 -12.92
C THR A 198 17.17 -10.90 -13.33
N ALA A 199 17.11 -11.65 -14.44
CA ALA A 199 15.87 -12.26 -14.91
C ALA A 199 15.31 -13.31 -13.93
N LEU A 200 16.17 -14.09 -13.30
CA LEU A 200 15.78 -15.07 -12.28
C LEU A 200 15.25 -14.34 -11.03
N MET A 201 15.94 -13.30 -10.55
CA MET A 201 15.51 -12.51 -9.38
C MET A 201 14.15 -11.86 -9.65
N THR A 202 13.95 -11.25 -10.82
CA THR A 202 12.67 -10.67 -11.22
C THR A 202 11.54 -11.70 -11.21
N ARG A 203 11.76 -12.86 -11.83
CA ARG A 203 10.75 -13.92 -11.86
C ARG A 203 10.40 -14.43 -10.47
N THR A 204 11.39 -14.69 -9.63
CA THR A 204 11.19 -15.18 -8.26
C THR A 204 10.45 -14.15 -7.42
N MET A 205 10.80 -12.86 -7.55
CA MET A 205 10.11 -11.75 -6.91
C MET A 205 8.62 -11.73 -7.29
N LEU A 206 8.32 -11.71 -8.58
CA LEU A 206 6.93 -11.64 -9.07
C LEU A 206 6.09 -12.84 -8.62
N VAL A 207 6.66 -14.05 -8.64
CA VAL A 207 5.98 -15.25 -8.12
C VAL A 207 5.73 -15.11 -6.62
N GLY A 208 6.72 -14.67 -5.84
CA GLY A 208 6.58 -14.43 -4.40
C GLY A 208 5.52 -13.39 -4.07
N GLN A 209 5.51 -12.28 -4.83
CA GLN A 209 4.49 -11.22 -4.69
C GLN A 209 3.10 -11.74 -5.02
N ALA A 210 2.92 -12.47 -6.13
CA ALA A 210 1.62 -13.04 -6.51
C ALA A 210 1.07 -14.01 -5.45
N VAL A 211 1.94 -14.80 -4.81
CA VAL A 211 1.54 -15.67 -3.70
C VAL A 211 1.12 -14.86 -2.47
N ALA A 212 1.87 -13.82 -2.12
CA ALA A 212 1.52 -12.93 -1.00
C ALA A 212 0.19 -12.21 -1.27
N GLU A 213 -0.03 -11.72 -2.49
CA GLU A 213 -1.23 -11.01 -2.91
C GLU A 213 -2.50 -11.86 -2.80
N SER A 214 -2.41 -13.18 -2.97
CA SER A 214 -3.57 -14.08 -2.94
C SER A 214 -4.40 -13.94 -1.66
N THR A 215 -3.77 -13.70 -0.51
CA THR A 215 -4.46 -13.51 0.77
C THR A 215 -5.21 -12.18 0.83
N GLY A 216 -4.69 -11.13 0.18
CA GLY A 216 -5.39 -9.86 -0.03
C GLY A 216 -6.64 -10.01 -0.90
N ILE A 217 -6.55 -10.85 -1.93
CA ILE A 217 -7.71 -11.17 -2.79
C ILE A 217 -8.79 -11.92 -2.00
N TYR A 218 -8.45 -12.85 -1.10
CA TYR A 218 -9.45 -13.49 -0.23
C TYR A 218 -10.18 -12.47 0.63
N SER A 219 -9.47 -11.51 1.18
CA SER A 219 -10.05 -10.42 1.99
C SER A 219 -10.94 -9.51 1.16
N LEU A 220 -10.55 -9.22 -0.08
CA LEU A 220 -11.38 -8.48 -1.05
C LEU A 220 -12.70 -9.22 -1.34
N VAL A 221 -12.64 -10.52 -1.59
CA VAL A 221 -13.83 -11.34 -1.85
C VAL A 221 -14.78 -11.31 -0.66
N VAL A 222 -14.26 -11.51 0.57
CA VAL A 222 -15.08 -11.45 1.79
C VAL A 222 -15.69 -10.06 1.97
N ALA A 223 -14.93 -8.98 1.74
CA ALA A 223 -15.44 -7.62 1.83
C ALA A 223 -16.57 -7.36 0.82
N LEU A 224 -16.43 -7.83 -0.43
CA LEU A 224 -17.48 -7.73 -1.44
C LEU A 224 -18.73 -8.54 -1.05
N LEU A 225 -18.57 -9.76 -0.53
CA LEU A 225 -19.70 -10.55 -0.05
C LEU A 225 -20.44 -9.84 1.09
N LEU A 226 -19.75 -9.24 2.05
CA LEU A 226 -20.36 -8.49 3.15
C LEU A 226 -21.10 -7.24 2.67
N ILE A 227 -20.66 -6.63 1.55
CA ILE A 227 -21.34 -5.48 0.96
C ILE A 227 -22.60 -5.90 0.18
N PHE A 228 -22.57 -7.03 -0.54
CA PHE A 228 -23.62 -7.40 -1.49
C PHE A 228 -24.53 -8.54 -1.05
N LEU A 229 -24.07 -9.46 -0.22
CA LEU A 229 -24.90 -10.47 0.40
C LEU A 229 -25.64 -9.87 1.60
N LYS A 230 -26.96 -9.94 1.57
CA LYS A 230 -27.85 -9.45 2.61
C LYS A 230 -28.05 -10.49 3.70
#